data_ccd676f57b07320478a9a158f670a532
#
_entry.id   ccd676f57b07320478a9a158f670a532
#
_cell.length_a   1.000
_cell.length_b   1.000
_cell.length_c   1.000
_cell.angle_alpha   90.00
_cell.angle_beta   90.00
_cell.angle_gamma   90.00
#
_symmetry.space_group_name_H-M   'P 1'
#
loop_
_entity.id
_entity.type
_entity.pdbx_description
1 polymer ?
#
loop_
_entity_poly.entity_id
_entity_poly.type
_entity_poly.pdbx_seq_one_letter_code
_entity_poly.pdbx_strand_id
1 'polypeptide(L)'
;MGDKRYIRDALHGDLILPDDVRKIVDTRSFQRLRYIQQLATCHYAFPSATHTRFSHSLGVFHLATRLVEDLRERFPGKISDEDARLVPIAALLHDIGHPPFSHMFETPEVFATFAGHEEWGKRILLDEECDLSSVLKELLGESGVERLIAIMEGNGVAPFLHEIISSQLDVDRFDYLLRDQLITGTDVGGFDLERLLRAINISEDGRLVVSIYSISAVEAYLVTRWHMYQLVYFHKLNMLTSVYYVRALVRARELHESGSLPLSLKMRDMLSNRDLTPYRYSQLTDSFVIADVFQWADHDDPVLSGYARRLSSRDGFHKRLRIELNHQQVEEVREPLMELIEQAGFDPVHDLIHAPLRKEGYLPYQEGIHLEDGRDIMEASPLIESISVEFSRSMVFVPLEVREQCEELVNSFLK
;
A
#
# COMPACT_ATOMS: atom_id res chain seq x y z
N MET A 1 -13.68 34.60 12.02
CA MET A 1 -13.97 33.16 12.02
C MET A 1 -13.85 32.70 10.58
N GLY A 2 -12.77 32.00 10.20
CA GLY A 2 -12.65 31.46 8.85
C GLY A 2 -13.78 30.48 8.57
N ASP A 3 -14.23 30.42 7.32
CA ASP A 3 -15.31 29.55 6.87
C ASP A 3 -14.83 28.09 6.99
N LYS A 4 -15.26 27.35 8.02
CA LYS A 4 -14.89 25.99 8.22
C LYS A 4 -15.48 25.15 7.09
N ARG A 5 -14.63 24.56 6.26
CA ARG A 5 -15.08 23.64 5.23
C ARG A 5 -15.07 22.20 5.74
N TYR A 6 -16.12 21.50 5.41
CA TYR A 6 -16.33 20.10 5.79
C TYR A 6 -16.23 19.21 4.55
N ILE A 7 -15.54 18.10 4.69
CA ILE A 7 -15.57 17.01 3.71
C ILE A 7 -16.20 15.80 4.38
N ARG A 8 -17.20 15.22 3.74
CA ARG A 8 -17.85 14.00 4.24
C ARG A 8 -17.00 12.79 3.90
N ASP A 9 -16.58 12.06 4.92
CA ASP A 9 -15.86 10.80 4.83
C ASP A 9 -16.76 9.65 5.30
N ALA A 10 -16.61 8.46 4.67
CA ALA A 10 -17.44 7.30 4.98
C ALA A 10 -17.12 6.68 6.34
N LEU A 11 -15.87 6.78 6.79
CA LEU A 11 -15.39 6.20 8.04
C LEU A 11 -15.49 7.21 9.20
N HIS A 12 -14.97 8.42 9.00
CA HIS A 12 -14.79 9.42 10.06
C HIS A 12 -15.91 10.47 10.13
N GLY A 13 -16.88 10.44 9.23
CA GLY A 13 -17.95 11.44 9.19
C GLY A 13 -17.49 12.77 8.59
N ASP A 14 -17.72 13.90 9.27
CA ASP A 14 -17.35 15.21 8.76
C ASP A 14 -15.93 15.59 9.17
N LEU A 15 -15.03 15.65 8.18
CA LEU A 15 -13.66 16.10 8.34
C LEU A 15 -13.58 17.63 8.20
N ILE A 16 -12.87 18.28 9.11
CA ILE A 16 -12.66 19.73 9.06
C ILE A 16 -11.30 20.01 8.44
N LEU A 17 -11.26 20.75 7.34
CA LEU A 17 -10.02 21.20 6.73
C LEU A 17 -9.75 22.66 7.03
N PRO A 18 -8.67 23.02 7.72
CA PRO A 18 -8.17 24.38 7.81
C PRO A 18 -7.84 24.95 6.41
N ASP A 19 -7.86 26.27 6.26
CA ASP A 19 -7.65 26.92 4.96
C ASP A 19 -6.28 26.64 4.35
N ASP A 20 -5.23 26.52 5.16
CA ASP A 20 -3.88 26.15 4.72
C ASP A 20 -3.83 24.70 4.22
N VAL A 21 -4.42 23.77 4.95
CA VAL A 21 -4.52 22.36 4.54
C VAL A 21 -5.34 22.22 3.25
N ARG A 22 -6.41 23.02 3.11
CA ARG A 22 -7.20 23.04 1.88
C ARG A 22 -6.36 23.45 0.66
N LYS A 23 -5.49 24.46 0.79
CA LYS A 23 -4.58 24.87 -0.30
C LYS A 23 -3.67 23.70 -0.74
N ILE A 24 -3.19 22.88 0.20
CA ILE A 24 -2.41 21.68 -0.07
C ILE A 24 -3.27 20.64 -0.82
N VAL A 25 -4.45 20.36 -0.30
CA VAL A 25 -5.40 19.40 -0.91
C VAL A 25 -5.83 19.81 -2.31
N ASP A 26 -5.98 21.12 -2.59
CA ASP A 26 -6.40 21.63 -3.90
C ASP A 26 -5.27 21.58 -4.98
N THR A 27 -4.03 21.23 -4.63
CA THR A 27 -2.94 21.04 -5.61
C THR A 27 -3.19 19.86 -6.54
N ARG A 28 -2.71 19.93 -7.78
CA ARG A 28 -2.80 18.81 -8.76
C ARG A 28 -2.09 17.59 -8.26
N SER A 29 -0.93 17.76 -7.62
CA SER A 29 -0.13 16.68 -7.05
C SER A 29 -0.94 15.89 -6.02
N PHE A 30 -1.69 16.56 -5.14
CA PHE A 30 -2.55 15.90 -4.15
C PHE A 30 -3.85 15.36 -4.78
N GLN A 31 -4.51 16.12 -5.68
CA GLN A 31 -5.73 15.68 -6.37
C GLN A 31 -5.53 14.41 -7.21
N ARG A 32 -4.29 14.14 -7.66
CA ARG A 32 -3.90 12.90 -8.32
C ARG A 32 -4.28 11.66 -7.51
N LEU A 33 -4.18 11.72 -6.17
CA LEU A 33 -4.49 10.59 -5.28
C LEU A 33 -5.94 10.10 -5.42
N ARG A 34 -6.86 10.89 -5.98
CA ARG A 34 -8.24 10.45 -6.33
C ARG A 34 -8.27 9.37 -7.41
N TYR A 35 -7.19 9.25 -8.16
CA TYR A 35 -7.05 8.33 -9.29
C TYR A 35 -6.01 7.25 -9.02
N ILE A 36 -5.66 7.02 -7.75
CA ILE A 36 -4.83 5.93 -7.27
C ILE A 36 -5.64 5.15 -6.24
N GLN A 37 -5.98 3.90 -6.57
CA GLN A 37 -6.73 3.03 -5.68
C GLN A 37 -5.87 2.58 -4.50
N GLN A 38 -6.45 2.60 -3.30
CA GLN A 38 -5.78 2.15 -2.07
C GLN A 38 -5.37 0.68 -2.17
N LEU A 39 -6.26 -0.16 -2.66
CA LEU A 39 -6.09 -1.62 -2.70
C LEU A 39 -5.81 -2.16 -4.11
N ALA A 40 -5.22 -1.33 -5.00
CA ALA A 40 -4.83 -1.75 -6.35
C ALA A 40 -5.94 -2.54 -7.06
N THR A 41 -5.76 -3.84 -7.26
CA THR A 41 -6.68 -4.71 -8.01
C THR A 41 -7.68 -5.46 -7.14
N CYS A 42 -7.79 -5.16 -5.85
CA CYS A 42 -8.69 -5.88 -4.93
C CYS A 42 -10.17 -5.83 -5.36
N HIS A 43 -10.58 -4.84 -6.17
CA HIS A 43 -11.95 -4.75 -6.71
C HIS A 43 -12.35 -5.94 -7.61
N TYR A 44 -11.40 -6.73 -8.11
CA TYR A 44 -11.70 -7.99 -8.79
C TYR A 44 -12.26 -9.06 -7.85
N ALA A 45 -11.95 -8.98 -6.56
CA ALA A 45 -12.43 -9.88 -5.51
C ALA A 45 -13.54 -9.23 -4.67
N PHE A 46 -13.37 -7.96 -4.35
CA PHE A 46 -14.24 -7.13 -3.52
C PHE A 46 -14.76 -5.95 -4.36
N PRO A 47 -15.89 -6.06 -5.06
CA PRO A 47 -16.30 -5.06 -6.06
C PRO A 47 -16.44 -3.63 -5.52
N SER A 48 -16.71 -3.46 -4.23
CA SER A 48 -16.77 -2.16 -3.56
C SER A 48 -15.41 -1.56 -3.20
N ALA A 49 -14.31 -2.33 -3.30
CA ALA A 49 -12.95 -1.88 -2.95
C ALA A 49 -12.36 -0.93 -4.01
N THR A 50 -13.00 0.23 -4.18
CA THR A 50 -12.65 1.27 -5.15
C THR A 50 -12.27 2.60 -4.51
N HIS A 51 -12.08 2.63 -3.18
CA HIS A 51 -11.61 3.82 -2.46
C HIS A 51 -10.16 4.11 -2.82
N THR A 52 -9.82 5.38 -2.68
CA THR A 52 -8.57 5.92 -3.21
C THR A 52 -7.66 6.42 -2.08
N ARG A 53 -6.39 6.58 -2.38
CA ARG A 53 -5.42 7.18 -1.46
C ARG A 53 -5.81 8.59 -1.03
N PHE A 54 -6.59 9.30 -1.84
CA PHE A 54 -7.12 10.61 -1.48
C PHE A 54 -7.99 10.55 -0.21
N SER A 55 -8.96 9.64 -0.15
CA SER A 55 -9.83 9.50 1.03
C SER A 55 -9.06 9.00 2.25
N HIS A 56 -8.11 8.09 2.04
CA HIS A 56 -7.22 7.60 3.08
C HIS A 56 -6.35 8.72 3.67
N SER A 57 -5.62 9.48 2.84
CA SER A 57 -4.77 10.60 3.30
C SER A 57 -5.54 11.65 4.11
N LEU A 58 -6.80 11.93 3.76
CA LEU A 58 -7.66 12.80 4.56
C LEU A 58 -8.03 12.18 5.91
N GLY A 59 -8.28 10.88 5.96
CA GLY A 59 -8.53 10.16 7.20
C GLY A 59 -7.31 10.14 8.12
N VAL A 60 -6.13 9.88 7.55
CA VAL A 60 -4.85 9.91 8.29
C VAL A 60 -4.56 11.30 8.86
N PHE A 61 -4.79 12.37 8.05
CA PHE A 61 -4.74 13.77 8.54
C PHE A 61 -5.64 13.99 9.75
N HIS A 62 -6.89 13.54 9.66
CA HIS A 62 -7.87 13.68 10.75
C HIS A 62 -7.41 12.98 12.02
N LEU A 63 -6.96 11.73 11.91
CA LEU A 63 -6.49 10.96 13.06
C LEU A 63 -5.22 11.56 13.67
N ALA A 64 -4.27 12.01 12.84
CA ALA A 64 -3.07 12.69 13.29
C ALA A 64 -3.40 13.98 14.05
N THR A 65 -4.34 14.79 13.55
CA THR A 65 -4.80 16.02 14.22
C THR A 65 -5.34 15.68 15.61
N ARG A 66 -6.23 14.70 15.71
CA ARG A 66 -6.84 14.27 16.99
C ARG A 66 -5.80 13.76 17.98
N LEU A 67 -4.89 12.90 17.50
CA LEU A 67 -3.84 12.32 18.38
C LEU A 67 -2.87 13.40 18.87
N VAL A 68 -2.45 14.32 18.01
CA VAL A 68 -1.56 15.43 18.38
C VAL A 68 -2.23 16.36 19.39
N GLU A 69 -3.51 16.70 19.21
CA GLU A 69 -4.28 17.54 20.15
C GLU A 69 -4.38 16.85 21.52
N ASP A 70 -4.72 15.57 21.58
CA ASP A 70 -4.81 14.77 22.80
C ASP A 70 -3.44 14.64 23.50
N LEU A 71 -2.38 14.36 22.76
CA LEU A 71 -1.02 14.27 23.32
C LEU A 71 -0.53 15.63 23.86
N ARG A 72 -0.85 16.74 23.21
CA ARG A 72 -0.51 18.10 23.72
C ARG A 72 -1.20 18.41 25.03
N GLU A 73 -2.46 18.03 25.18
CA GLU A 73 -3.19 18.20 26.43
C GLU A 73 -2.60 17.38 27.56
N ARG A 74 -2.29 16.11 27.30
CA ARG A 74 -1.75 15.18 28.31
C ARG A 74 -0.27 15.38 28.64
N PHE A 75 0.53 15.85 27.67
CA PHE A 75 1.98 16.06 27.80
C PHE A 75 2.39 17.49 27.49
N PRO A 76 2.03 18.49 28.33
CA PRO A 76 2.32 19.89 28.06
C PRO A 76 3.80 20.16 27.82
N GLY A 77 4.12 20.88 26.74
CA GLY A 77 5.50 21.27 26.39
C GLY A 77 6.30 20.21 25.61
N LYS A 78 5.78 19.00 25.39
CA LYS A 78 6.46 17.98 24.57
C LYS A 78 6.30 18.22 23.07
N ILE A 79 5.21 18.84 22.63
CA ILE A 79 4.92 19.15 21.20
C ILE A 79 4.87 20.66 21.05
N SER A 80 5.75 21.21 20.21
CA SER A 80 5.74 22.64 19.87
C SER A 80 4.50 23.03 19.02
N ASP A 81 4.19 24.33 18.96
CA ASP A 81 3.10 24.79 18.08
C ASP A 81 3.38 24.50 16.61
N GLU A 82 4.65 24.56 16.22
CA GLU A 82 5.10 24.21 14.87
C GLU A 82 4.89 22.72 14.58
N ASP A 83 5.37 21.82 15.45
CA ASP A 83 5.22 20.39 15.26
C ASP A 83 3.75 19.96 15.30
N ALA A 84 2.93 20.59 16.15
CA ALA A 84 1.49 20.34 16.20
C ALA A 84 0.76 20.67 14.89
N ARG A 85 1.28 21.65 14.13
CA ARG A 85 0.78 21.98 12.80
C ARG A 85 1.37 21.05 11.74
N LEU A 86 2.67 20.71 11.82
CA LEU A 86 3.37 19.97 10.79
C LEU A 86 3.09 18.46 10.79
N VAL A 87 2.92 17.82 11.96
CA VAL A 87 2.66 16.38 12.03
C VAL A 87 1.39 15.96 11.28
N PRO A 88 0.23 16.63 11.44
CA PRO A 88 -0.94 16.34 10.61
C PRO A 88 -0.72 16.59 9.11
N ILE A 89 0.05 17.61 8.72
CA ILE A 89 0.39 17.87 7.31
C ILE A 89 1.30 16.77 6.76
N ALA A 90 2.27 16.31 7.55
CA ALA A 90 3.12 15.17 7.19
C ALA A 90 2.29 13.89 7.01
N ALA A 91 1.34 13.64 7.91
CA ALA A 91 0.39 12.55 7.82
C ALA A 91 -0.53 12.66 6.58
N LEU A 92 -0.96 13.87 6.19
CA LEU A 92 -1.70 14.11 4.94
C LEU A 92 -0.89 13.71 3.70
N LEU A 93 0.42 13.97 3.71
CA LEU A 93 1.30 13.89 2.55
C LEU A 93 2.11 12.58 2.48
N HIS A 94 2.02 11.70 3.49
CA HIS A 94 2.85 10.50 3.57
C HIS A 94 2.78 9.62 2.31
N ASP A 95 1.60 9.55 1.69
CA ASP A 95 1.28 8.73 0.53
C ASP A 95 1.42 9.45 -0.83
N ILE A 96 1.87 10.73 -0.85
CA ILE A 96 1.88 11.56 -2.07
C ILE A 96 2.71 10.95 -3.21
N GLY A 97 3.73 10.16 -2.88
CA GLY A 97 4.66 9.55 -3.82
C GLY A 97 4.23 8.19 -4.35
N HIS A 98 3.09 7.64 -3.97
CA HIS A 98 2.68 6.33 -4.47
C HIS A 98 2.50 6.30 -5.99
N PRO A 99 3.01 5.23 -6.67
CA PRO A 99 2.79 5.01 -8.10
C PRO A 99 1.35 4.57 -8.39
N PRO A 100 0.94 4.53 -9.67
CA PRO A 100 -0.27 3.81 -10.05
C PRO A 100 -0.29 2.40 -9.47
N PHE A 101 -1.48 1.94 -9.03
CA PHE A 101 -1.65 0.64 -8.36
C PHE A 101 -0.78 0.44 -7.11
N SER A 102 -0.27 1.52 -6.53
CA SER A 102 0.43 1.51 -5.24
C SER A 102 1.61 0.52 -5.21
N HIS A 103 1.79 -0.22 -4.14
CA HIS A 103 2.90 -1.17 -3.97
C HIS A 103 3.01 -2.25 -5.08
N MET A 104 1.93 -2.51 -5.82
CA MET A 104 1.97 -3.48 -6.92
C MET A 104 2.96 -3.07 -8.02
N PHE A 105 3.10 -1.77 -8.29
CA PHE A 105 4.01 -1.25 -9.31
C PHE A 105 5.30 -0.67 -8.72
N GLU A 106 5.49 -0.75 -7.44
CA GLU A 106 6.72 -0.31 -6.77
C GLU A 106 7.85 -1.34 -6.99
N THR A 107 8.24 -1.51 -8.25
CA THR A 107 9.21 -2.50 -8.70
C THR A 107 10.00 -2.00 -9.92
N PRO A 108 11.30 -2.35 -10.04
CA PRO A 108 12.10 -2.03 -11.22
C PRO A 108 11.61 -2.78 -12.49
N GLU A 109 10.79 -3.81 -12.34
CA GLU A 109 10.16 -4.48 -13.48
C GLU A 109 9.16 -3.57 -14.20
N VAL A 110 8.54 -2.62 -13.52
CA VAL A 110 7.58 -1.68 -14.09
C VAL A 110 8.22 -0.33 -14.40
N PHE A 111 8.97 0.24 -13.47
CA PHE A 111 9.57 1.57 -13.64
C PHE A 111 11.00 1.51 -14.13
N ALA A 112 11.30 2.16 -15.26
CA ALA A 112 12.67 2.34 -15.74
C ALA A 112 13.50 3.23 -14.81
N THR A 113 12.87 4.22 -14.18
CA THR A 113 13.43 5.02 -13.07
C THR A 113 12.76 4.56 -11.78
N PHE A 114 13.39 3.60 -11.09
CA PHE A 114 12.83 3.06 -9.86
C PHE A 114 13.32 3.79 -8.62
N ALA A 115 12.37 4.16 -7.76
CA ALA A 115 12.58 4.57 -6.38
C ALA A 115 11.32 4.22 -5.57
N GLY A 116 11.44 4.06 -4.26
CA GLY A 116 10.29 3.84 -3.38
C GLY A 116 9.37 5.08 -3.31
N HIS A 117 8.13 4.85 -2.90
CA HIS A 117 7.13 5.93 -2.82
C HIS A 117 7.54 7.05 -1.85
N GLU A 118 8.23 6.75 -0.76
CA GLU A 118 8.73 7.75 0.19
C GLU A 118 9.72 8.72 -0.51
N GLU A 119 10.66 8.17 -1.28
CA GLU A 119 11.62 8.95 -2.04
C GLU A 119 10.93 9.77 -3.15
N TRP A 120 9.97 9.20 -3.88
CA TRP A 120 9.16 9.95 -4.85
C TRP A 120 8.33 11.04 -4.16
N GLY A 121 7.78 10.78 -2.98
CA GLY A 121 7.09 11.76 -2.16
C GLY A 121 7.99 12.97 -1.87
N LYS A 122 9.17 12.72 -1.32
CA LYS A 122 10.17 13.75 -1.04
C LYS A 122 10.55 14.56 -2.29
N ARG A 123 10.77 13.90 -3.42
CA ARG A 123 11.09 14.58 -4.68
C ARG A 123 9.96 15.49 -5.15
N ILE A 124 8.69 15.06 -5.02
CA ILE A 124 7.51 15.87 -5.37
C ILE A 124 7.39 17.10 -4.46
N LEU A 125 7.68 16.97 -3.15
CA LEU A 125 7.63 18.07 -2.19
C LEU A 125 8.69 19.14 -2.47
N LEU A 126 9.83 18.77 -3.07
CA LEU A 126 10.98 19.65 -3.32
C LEU A 126 11.04 20.20 -4.75
N ASP A 127 10.38 19.56 -5.72
CA ASP A 127 10.45 19.93 -7.14
C ASP A 127 9.62 21.19 -7.42
N GLU A 128 10.29 22.25 -7.88
CA GLU A 128 9.65 23.53 -8.19
C GLU A 128 8.67 23.49 -9.37
N GLU A 129 8.74 22.47 -10.23
CA GLU A 129 7.74 22.23 -11.28
C GLU A 129 6.43 21.66 -10.71
N CYS A 130 6.47 21.06 -9.52
CA CYS A 130 5.29 20.56 -8.81
C CYS A 130 4.59 21.68 -8.06
N ASP A 131 3.29 21.89 -8.31
CA ASP A 131 2.48 22.92 -7.67
C ASP A 131 2.43 22.79 -6.13
N LEU A 132 2.53 21.58 -5.63
CA LEU A 132 2.56 21.29 -4.19
C LEU A 132 3.78 21.93 -3.50
N SER A 133 4.96 21.86 -4.12
CA SER A 133 6.19 22.48 -3.59
C SER A 133 6.02 23.97 -3.37
N SER A 134 5.47 24.67 -4.39
CA SER A 134 5.22 26.11 -4.31
C SER A 134 4.24 26.48 -3.17
N VAL A 135 3.17 25.71 -3.04
CA VAL A 135 2.16 25.91 -1.97
C VAL A 135 2.77 25.66 -0.58
N LEU A 136 3.57 24.61 -0.41
CA LEU A 136 4.23 24.33 0.86
C LEU A 136 5.24 25.42 1.24
N LYS A 137 6.04 25.91 0.29
CA LYS A 137 6.96 27.05 0.52
C LYS A 137 6.21 28.34 0.91
N GLU A 138 5.05 28.62 0.27
CA GLU A 138 4.21 29.77 0.65
C GLU A 138 3.67 29.67 2.08
N LEU A 139 3.21 28.47 2.48
CA LEU A 139 2.54 28.25 3.76
C LEU A 139 3.48 28.06 4.95
N LEU A 140 4.63 27.43 4.73
CA LEU A 140 5.54 26.97 5.78
C LEU A 140 6.90 27.67 5.76
N GLY A 141 7.26 28.30 4.65
CA GLY A 141 8.64 28.75 4.38
C GLY A 141 9.59 27.58 4.13
N GLU A 142 10.83 27.85 3.73
CA GLU A 142 11.83 26.80 3.45
C GLU A 142 12.14 25.96 4.68
N SER A 143 12.36 26.60 5.84
CA SER A 143 12.64 25.89 7.11
C SER A 143 11.47 25.00 7.56
N GLY A 144 10.23 25.42 7.34
CA GLY A 144 9.06 24.62 7.64
C GLY A 144 8.92 23.41 6.72
N VAL A 145 9.28 23.53 5.44
CA VAL A 145 9.32 22.39 4.51
C VAL A 145 10.44 21.40 4.89
N GLU A 146 11.63 21.89 5.27
CA GLU A 146 12.70 21.05 5.78
C GLU A 146 12.28 20.29 7.05
N ARG A 147 11.60 20.98 7.98
CA ARG A 147 11.08 20.37 9.20
C ARG A 147 9.99 19.32 8.91
N LEU A 148 9.10 19.59 7.96
CA LEU A 148 8.08 18.67 7.49
C LEU A 148 8.70 17.37 6.96
N ILE A 149 9.71 17.47 6.10
CA ILE A 149 10.46 16.32 5.56
C ILE A 149 11.19 15.58 6.69
N ALA A 150 11.81 16.30 7.62
CA ALA A 150 12.48 15.70 8.77
C ALA A 150 11.50 14.87 9.64
N ILE A 151 10.25 15.31 9.81
CA ILE A 151 9.21 14.54 10.50
C ILE A 151 8.83 13.29 9.69
N MET A 152 8.65 13.43 8.37
CA MET A 152 8.30 12.29 7.50
C MET A 152 9.40 11.21 7.48
N GLU A 153 10.68 11.62 7.53
CA GLU A 153 11.83 10.71 7.50
C GLU A 153 12.28 10.23 8.90
N GLY A 154 11.75 10.82 9.97
CA GLY A 154 12.21 10.55 11.34
C GLY A 154 13.61 11.06 11.66
N ASN A 155 14.14 12.01 10.87
CA ASN A 155 15.53 12.48 10.96
C ASN A 155 15.63 13.82 11.73
N GLY A 156 16.40 13.83 12.83
CA GLY A 156 16.67 15.09 13.58
C GLY A 156 15.43 15.65 14.29
N VAL A 157 14.45 14.82 14.58
CA VAL A 157 13.21 15.13 15.31
C VAL A 157 13.04 14.20 16.52
N ALA A 158 12.16 14.56 17.46
CA ALA A 158 11.77 13.63 18.50
C ALA A 158 11.09 12.39 17.86
N PRO A 159 11.49 11.15 18.20
CA PRO A 159 11.03 9.94 17.52
C PRO A 159 9.50 9.83 17.43
N PHE A 160 8.77 10.17 18.49
CA PHE A 160 7.31 10.07 18.52
C PHE A 160 6.61 10.90 17.44
N LEU A 161 7.21 12.00 16.94
CA LEU A 161 6.62 12.81 15.87
C LEU A 161 6.53 12.04 14.56
N HIS A 162 7.54 11.25 14.25
CA HIS A 162 7.55 10.33 13.12
C HIS A 162 6.68 9.10 13.40
N GLU A 163 6.77 8.54 14.61
CA GLU A 163 6.07 7.33 15.02
C GLU A 163 4.53 7.48 14.99
N ILE A 164 4.01 8.71 15.13
CA ILE A 164 2.59 9.01 14.92
C ILE A 164 2.16 8.62 13.51
N ILE A 165 3.04 8.80 12.50
CA ILE A 165 2.74 8.62 11.08
C ILE A 165 3.18 7.25 10.57
N SER A 166 4.35 6.79 11.04
CA SER A 166 4.99 5.56 10.57
C SER A 166 5.60 4.80 11.73
N SER A 167 4.90 3.79 12.24
CA SER A 167 5.35 2.86 13.28
C SER A 167 4.52 1.57 13.22
N GLN A 168 4.62 0.69 14.22
CA GLN A 168 3.71 -0.47 14.32
C GLN A 168 2.30 -0.11 14.83
N LEU A 169 2.15 1.08 15.44
CA LEU A 169 0.90 1.57 16.01
C LEU A 169 0.75 3.06 15.63
N ASP A 170 0.43 3.33 14.39
CA ASP A 170 0.36 4.65 13.78
C ASP A 170 -1.04 4.97 13.21
N VAL A 171 -1.26 6.24 12.90
CA VAL A 171 -2.54 6.73 12.36
C VAL A 171 -2.80 6.28 10.93
N ASP A 172 -1.75 5.97 10.14
CA ASP A 172 -1.86 5.39 8.80
C ASP A 172 -2.55 4.03 8.88
N ARG A 173 -2.01 3.12 9.72
CA ARG A 173 -2.57 1.78 9.92
C ARG A 173 -3.95 1.81 10.55
N PHE A 174 -4.23 2.76 11.44
CA PHE A 174 -5.57 2.90 12.02
C PHE A 174 -6.61 3.27 10.96
N ASP A 175 -6.28 4.19 10.05
CA ASP A 175 -7.22 4.56 9.00
C ASP A 175 -7.42 3.41 8.01
N TYR A 176 -6.32 2.91 7.40
CA TYR A 176 -6.50 1.97 6.31
C TYR A 176 -7.13 0.64 6.76
N LEU A 177 -6.82 0.12 7.95
CA LEU A 177 -7.44 -1.12 8.43
C LEU A 177 -8.94 -1.00 8.60
N LEU A 178 -9.41 0.10 9.19
CA LEU A 178 -10.84 0.34 9.37
C LEU A 178 -11.54 0.69 8.05
N ARG A 179 -10.89 1.49 7.20
CA ARG A 179 -11.42 1.91 5.90
C ARG A 179 -11.52 0.72 4.94
N ASP A 180 -10.48 -0.08 4.84
CA ASP A 180 -10.44 -1.27 3.99
C ASP A 180 -11.49 -2.28 4.42
N GLN A 181 -11.63 -2.51 5.75
CA GLN A 181 -12.67 -3.38 6.31
C GLN A 181 -14.08 -2.88 5.94
N LEU A 182 -14.34 -1.58 6.15
CA LEU A 182 -15.62 -0.95 5.82
C LEU A 182 -15.95 -1.11 4.33
N ILE A 183 -15.01 -0.79 3.46
CA ILE A 183 -15.27 -0.73 2.02
C ILE A 183 -15.26 -2.12 1.37
N THR A 184 -14.44 -3.05 1.82
CA THR A 184 -14.47 -4.43 1.32
C THR A 184 -15.68 -5.21 1.84
N GLY A 185 -16.32 -4.74 2.92
CA GLY A 185 -17.40 -5.45 3.61
C GLY A 185 -16.89 -6.68 4.38
N THR A 186 -15.59 -6.73 4.71
CA THR A 186 -14.99 -7.86 5.41
C THR A 186 -15.17 -7.67 6.92
N ASP A 187 -15.94 -8.56 7.55
CA ASP A 187 -16.13 -8.55 9.00
C ASP A 187 -15.06 -9.42 9.69
N VAL A 188 -14.02 -8.78 10.22
CA VAL A 188 -12.91 -9.43 10.93
C VAL A 188 -12.86 -9.04 12.41
N GLY A 189 -13.92 -8.42 12.92
CA GLY A 189 -14.05 -8.02 14.31
C GLY A 189 -13.64 -6.59 14.62
N GLY A 190 -12.73 -5.97 13.87
CA GLY A 190 -12.29 -4.59 14.11
C GLY A 190 -11.60 -4.36 15.47
N PHE A 191 -11.29 -3.10 15.74
CA PHE A 191 -10.70 -2.66 17.02
C PHE A 191 -11.30 -1.32 17.47
N ASP A 192 -11.23 -1.03 18.76
CA ASP A 192 -11.70 0.23 19.35
C ASP A 192 -10.66 1.34 19.13
N LEU A 193 -10.84 2.13 18.05
CA LEU A 193 -9.97 3.23 17.71
C LEU A 193 -9.86 4.27 18.82
N GLU A 194 -10.97 4.63 19.45
CA GLU A 194 -11.01 5.64 20.52
C GLU A 194 -10.19 5.20 21.73
N ARG A 195 -10.24 3.90 22.04
CA ARG A 195 -9.46 3.33 23.13
C ARG A 195 -7.96 3.31 22.79
N LEU A 196 -7.60 2.99 21.52
CA LEU A 196 -6.20 3.00 21.09
C LEU A 196 -5.60 4.41 21.11
N LEU A 197 -6.30 5.41 20.57
CA LEU A 197 -5.83 6.80 20.57
C LEU A 197 -5.54 7.28 22.01
N ARG A 198 -6.43 6.98 22.95
CA ARG A 198 -6.22 7.33 24.37
C ARG A 198 -5.13 6.49 25.08
N ALA A 199 -4.80 5.33 24.54
CA ALA A 199 -3.78 4.45 25.12
C ALA A 199 -2.35 4.87 24.77
N ILE A 200 -2.18 5.64 23.70
CA ILE A 200 -0.87 6.10 23.22
C ILE A 200 -0.35 7.23 24.12
N ASN A 201 0.87 7.09 24.62
CA ASN A 201 1.57 8.03 25.48
C ASN A 201 2.95 8.36 24.90
N ILE A 202 3.60 9.40 25.46
CA ILE A 202 4.99 9.77 25.13
C ILE A 202 5.87 9.39 26.32
N SER A 203 6.87 8.55 26.08
CA SER A 203 7.87 8.17 27.09
C SER A 203 8.84 9.31 27.41
N GLU A 204 9.68 9.11 28.42
CA GLU A 204 10.69 10.10 28.82
C GLU A 204 11.73 10.34 27.73
N ASP A 205 12.11 9.30 26.99
CA ASP A 205 13.06 9.32 25.87
C ASP A 205 12.44 9.78 24.55
N GLY A 206 11.15 10.19 24.58
CA GLY A 206 10.47 10.78 23.42
C GLY A 206 10.04 9.78 22.36
N ARG A 207 9.63 8.58 22.73
CA ARG A 207 9.01 7.57 21.87
C ARG A 207 7.53 7.39 22.19
N LEU A 208 6.76 6.83 21.25
CA LEU A 208 5.41 6.38 21.54
C LEU A 208 5.45 5.10 22.36
N VAL A 209 4.64 5.07 23.42
CA VAL A 209 4.43 3.89 24.27
C VAL A 209 2.94 3.71 24.53
N VAL A 210 2.55 2.51 24.91
CA VAL A 210 1.15 2.17 25.18
C VAL A 210 0.96 1.88 26.67
N SER A 211 -0.17 2.36 27.20
CA SER A 211 -0.57 2.06 28.57
C SER A 211 -0.75 0.56 28.77
N ILE A 212 -0.18 0.02 29.86
CA ILE A 212 -0.30 -1.39 30.26
C ILE A 212 -1.76 -1.83 30.44
N TYR A 213 -2.68 -0.89 30.71
CA TYR A 213 -4.11 -1.18 30.83
C TYR A 213 -4.83 -1.33 29.50
N SER A 214 -4.12 -1.13 28.38
CA SER A 214 -4.70 -1.15 27.03
C SER A 214 -4.19 -2.31 26.15
N ILE A 215 -3.49 -3.28 26.71
CA ILE A 215 -2.96 -4.46 26.02
C ILE A 215 -4.04 -5.12 25.17
N SER A 216 -5.25 -5.34 25.72
CA SER A 216 -6.36 -5.95 24.98
C SER A 216 -6.84 -5.16 23.75
N ALA A 217 -6.68 -3.83 23.73
CA ALA A 217 -6.99 -3.02 22.56
C ALA A 217 -5.93 -3.18 21.47
N VAL A 218 -4.65 -3.29 21.85
CA VAL A 218 -3.55 -3.58 20.93
C VAL A 218 -3.68 -5.00 20.36
N GLU A 219 -4.05 -5.98 21.18
CA GLU A 219 -4.35 -7.34 20.73
C GLU A 219 -5.42 -7.35 19.64
N ALA A 220 -6.57 -6.69 19.87
CA ALA A 220 -7.64 -6.60 18.89
C ALA A 220 -7.19 -5.95 17.59
N TYR A 221 -6.38 -4.89 17.66
CA TYR A 221 -5.78 -4.23 16.51
C TYR A 221 -4.86 -5.17 15.72
N LEU A 222 -3.92 -5.84 16.36
CA LEU A 222 -2.96 -6.73 15.69
C LEU A 222 -3.65 -7.97 15.10
N VAL A 223 -4.66 -8.52 15.77
CA VAL A 223 -5.50 -9.61 15.25
C VAL A 223 -6.30 -9.16 14.02
N THR A 224 -6.90 -7.96 14.07
CA THR A 224 -7.61 -7.38 12.92
C THR A 224 -6.66 -7.23 11.74
N ARG A 225 -5.47 -6.66 11.96
CA ARG A 225 -4.43 -6.52 10.94
C ARG A 225 -4.05 -7.88 10.33
N TRP A 226 -3.80 -8.88 11.16
CA TRP A 226 -3.49 -10.23 10.70
C TRP A 226 -4.58 -10.83 9.81
N HIS A 227 -5.87 -10.70 10.21
CA HIS A 227 -7.00 -11.17 9.41
C HIS A 227 -7.13 -10.42 8.08
N MET A 228 -6.92 -9.10 8.06
CA MET A 228 -6.97 -8.33 6.82
C MET A 228 -5.92 -8.79 5.81
N TYR A 229 -4.71 -9.13 6.27
CA TYR A 229 -3.69 -9.73 5.39
C TYR A 229 -4.15 -11.05 4.80
N GLN A 230 -4.73 -11.95 5.61
CA GLN A 230 -5.16 -13.27 5.17
C GLN A 230 -6.35 -13.22 4.20
N LEU A 231 -7.31 -12.36 4.45
CA LEU A 231 -8.59 -12.36 3.74
C LEU A 231 -8.64 -11.39 2.57
N VAL A 232 -7.99 -10.23 2.67
CA VAL A 232 -8.09 -9.15 1.70
C VAL A 232 -6.80 -9.00 0.90
N TYR A 233 -5.68 -8.65 1.56
CA TYR A 233 -4.48 -8.27 0.81
C TYR A 233 -3.85 -9.45 0.07
N PHE A 234 -3.86 -10.66 0.66
CA PHE A 234 -3.41 -11.90 0.02
C PHE A 234 -4.53 -12.68 -0.67
N HIS A 235 -5.65 -12.02 -1.00
CA HIS A 235 -6.69 -12.72 -1.74
C HIS A 235 -6.18 -13.17 -3.13
N LYS A 236 -6.44 -14.43 -3.49
CA LYS A 236 -5.92 -15.06 -4.72
C LYS A 236 -6.16 -14.26 -6.00
N LEU A 237 -7.31 -13.57 -6.11
CA LEU A 237 -7.60 -12.76 -7.30
C LEU A 237 -6.76 -11.48 -7.33
N ASN A 238 -6.55 -10.84 -6.19
CA ASN A 238 -5.67 -9.68 -6.10
C ASN A 238 -4.23 -10.06 -6.52
N MET A 239 -3.70 -11.17 -6.00
CA MET A 239 -2.37 -11.67 -6.36
C MET A 239 -2.28 -12.01 -7.85
N LEU A 240 -3.27 -12.70 -8.41
CA LEU A 240 -3.28 -13.10 -9.81
C LEU A 240 -3.37 -11.90 -10.76
N THR A 241 -4.28 -10.96 -10.50
CA THR A 241 -4.46 -9.78 -11.36
C THR A 241 -3.26 -8.84 -11.28
N SER A 242 -2.58 -8.76 -10.12
CA SER A 242 -1.31 -8.04 -9.99
C SER A 242 -0.25 -8.61 -10.93
N VAL A 243 -0.10 -9.93 -10.99
CA VAL A 243 0.84 -10.58 -11.91
C VAL A 243 0.45 -10.31 -13.37
N TYR A 244 -0.84 -10.33 -13.71
CA TYR A 244 -1.27 -10.03 -15.08
C TYR A 244 -0.91 -8.62 -15.51
N TYR A 245 -1.14 -7.61 -14.66
CA TYR A 245 -0.75 -6.22 -14.96
C TYR A 245 0.76 -6.10 -15.16
N VAL A 246 1.56 -6.62 -14.21
CA VAL A 246 3.03 -6.52 -14.30
C VAL A 246 3.53 -7.21 -15.58
N ARG A 247 3.09 -8.43 -15.88
CA ARG A 247 3.52 -9.15 -17.08
C ARG A 247 3.06 -8.48 -18.39
N ALA A 248 1.85 -7.90 -18.42
CA ALA A 248 1.38 -7.13 -19.56
C ALA A 248 2.27 -5.90 -19.81
N LEU A 249 2.66 -5.18 -18.75
CA LEU A 249 3.53 -4.02 -18.84
C LEU A 249 4.96 -4.39 -19.27
N VAL A 250 5.52 -5.47 -18.72
CA VAL A 250 6.83 -5.99 -19.14
C VAL A 250 6.80 -6.34 -20.63
N ARG A 251 5.76 -7.07 -21.07
CA ARG A 251 5.61 -7.43 -22.48
C ARG A 251 5.44 -6.21 -23.39
N ALA A 252 4.67 -5.23 -22.95
CA ALA A 252 4.50 -3.97 -23.67
C ALA A 252 5.81 -3.21 -23.84
N ARG A 253 6.69 -3.22 -22.83
CA ARG A 253 8.04 -2.64 -22.92
C ARG A 253 8.87 -3.35 -23.98
N GLU A 254 8.94 -4.68 -23.96
CA GLU A 254 9.68 -5.48 -24.94
C GLU A 254 9.22 -5.19 -26.38
N LEU A 255 7.90 -5.14 -26.60
CA LEU A 255 7.33 -4.82 -27.90
C LEU A 255 7.60 -3.36 -28.32
N HIS A 256 7.64 -2.44 -27.37
CA HIS A 256 8.01 -1.05 -27.64
C HIS A 256 9.48 -0.94 -28.05
N GLU A 257 10.38 -1.59 -27.33
CA GLU A 257 11.82 -1.59 -27.62
C GLU A 257 12.14 -2.24 -28.99
N SER A 258 11.35 -3.23 -29.41
CA SER A 258 11.43 -3.82 -30.75
C SER A 258 10.77 -2.98 -31.85
N GLY A 259 10.08 -1.88 -31.50
CA GLY A 259 9.34 -1.03 -32.42
C GLY A 259 7.97 -1.56 -32.84
N SER A 260 7.48 -2.64 -32.21
CA SER A 260 6.22 -3.31 -32.57
C SER A 260 5.00 -2.72 -31.85
N LEU A 261 5.18 -1.96 -30.77
CA LEU A 261 4.10 -1.33 -30.00
C LEU A 261 4.40 0.14 -29.71
N PRO A 262 3.61 1.10 -30.25
CA PRO A 262 3.69 2.48 -29.80
C PRO A 262 3.06 2.64 -28.41
N LEU A 263 3.80 3.21 -27.46
CA LEU A 263 3.28 3.52 -26.12
C LEU A 263 2.74 4.95 -26.04
N SER A 264 1.70 5.15 -25.25
CA SER A 264 1.26 6.49 -24.84
C SER A 264 2.39 7.25 -24.11
N LEU A 265 2.32 8.58 -24.06
CA LEU A 265 3.36 9.38 -23.42
C LEU A 265 3.59 8.96 -21.96
N LYS A 266 2.51 8.80 -21.20
CA LYS A 266 2.58 8.41 -19.78
C LYS A 266 3.09 6.98 -19.60
N MET A 267 2.68 6.05 -20.47
CA MET A 267 3.17 4.68 -20.43
C MET A 267 4.67 4.62 -20.75
N ARG A 268 5.14 5.41 -21.70
CA ARG A 268 6.56 5.53 -22.03
C ARG A 268 7.34 6.15 -20.88
N ASP A 269 6.78 7.17 -20.19
CA ASP A 269 7.39 7.75 -18.99
C ASP A 269 7.60 6.71 -17.91
N MET A 270 6.63 5.83 -17.70
CA MET A 270 6.69 4.79 -16.69
C MET A 270 7.66 3.65 -17.09
N LEU A 271 7.49 3.09 -18.28
CA LEU A 271 8.18 1.86 -18.69
C LEU A 271 9.59 2.06 -19.24
N SER A 272 9.89 3.22 -19.86
CA SER A 272 11.09 3.38 -20.68
C SER A 272 11.91 4.65 -20.35
N ASN A 273 11.33 5.63 -19.64
CA ASN A 273 12.03 6.87 -19.36
C ASN A 273 12.97 6.72 -18.15
N ARG A 274 14.28 6.84 -18.39
CA ARG A 274 15.30 6.78 -17.34
C ARG A 274 15.54 8.12 -16.63
N ASP A 275 15.00 9.21 -17.19
CA ASP A 275 15.11 10.58 -16.67
C ASP A 275 13.71 11.12 -16.27
N LEU A 276 12.90 10.27 -15.61
CA LEU A 276 11.56 10.62 -15.17
C LEU A 276 11.63 11.69 -14.08
N THR A 277 11.10 12.89 -14.37
CA THR A 277 11.06 13.98 -13.38
C THR A 277 9.93 13.80 -12.38
N PRO A 278 10.03 14.37 -11.16
CA PRO A 278 8.97 14.32 -10.16
C PRO A 278 7.65 14.92 -10.68
N TYR A 279 7.71 15.99 -11.45
CA TYR A 279 6.54 16.59 -12.11
C TYR A 279 5.84 15.60 -13.05
N ARG A 280 6.58 14.89 -13.91
CA ARG A 280 6.00 13.89 -14.83
C ARG A 280 5.48 12.67 -14.07
N TYR A 281 6.21 12.22 -13.07
CA TYR A 281 5.78 11.13 -12.18
C TYR A 281 4.47 11.47 -11.46
N SER A 282 4.32 12.70 -10.96
CA SER A 282 3.11 13.18 -10.28
C SER A 282 1.86 13.27 -11.17
N GLN A 283 1.97 12.95 -12.46
CA GLN A 283 0.83 12.87 -13.38
C GLN A 283 0.40 11.43 -13.69
N LEU A 284 1.12 10.43 -13.19
CA LEU A 284 0.81 9.02 -13.42
C LEU A 284 -0.33 8.57 -12.49
N THR A 285 -1.33 7.88 -13.02
CA THR A 285 -2.54 7.42 -12.31
C THR A 285 -2.96 6.04 -12.78
N ASP A 286 -3.79 5.33 -12.03
CA ASP A 286 -4.31 4.01 -12.44
C ASP A 286 -5.09 4.08 -13.76
N SER A 287 -5.82 5.18 -13.97
CA SER A 287 -6.73 5.35 -15.11
C SER A 287 -6.04 5.21 -16.46
N PHE A 288 -4.82 5.78 -16.64
CA PHE A 288 -4.13 5.65 -17.91
C PHE A 288 -3.60 4.24 -18.14
N VAL A 289 -3.15 3.57 -17.08
CA VAL A 289 -2.69 2.17 -17.19
C VAL A 289 -3.84 1.27 -17.59
N ILE A 290 -5.00 1.42 -16.97
CA ILE A 290 -6.21 0.65 -17.30
C ILE A 290 -6.59 0.88 -18.77
N ALA A 291 -6.60 2.15 -19.21
CA ALA A 291 -6.96 2.49 -20.59
C ALA A 291 -6.01 1.87 -21.62
N ASP A 292 -4.69 2.00 -21.41
CA ASP A 292 -3.68 1.43 -22.31
C ASP A 292 -3.75 -0.11 -22.33
N VAL A 293 -3.82 -0.74 -21.14
CA VAL A 293 -3.91 -2.21 -21.05
C VAL A 293 -5.17 -2.74 -21.75
N PHE A 294 -6.32 -2.08 -21.61
CA PHE A 294 -7.56 -2.54 -22.24
C PHE A 294 -7.51 -2.41 -23.76
N GLN A 295 -6.81 -1.39 -24.31
CA GLN A 295 -6.57 -1.28 -25.75
C GLN A 295 -5.72 -2.44 -26.31
N TRP A 296 -4.83 -3.00 -25.51
CA TRP A 296 -3.98 -4.12 -25.93
C TRP A 296 -4.72 -5.47 -26.03
N ALA A 297 -5.98 -5.53 -25.62
CA ALA A 297 -6.80 -6.75 -25.75
C ALA A 297 -6.95 -7.25 -27.20
N ASP A 298 -6.88 -6.34 -28.17
CA ASP A 298 -6.98 -6.62 -29.60
C ASP A 298 -5.63 -6.58 -30.33
N HIS A 299 -4.51 -6.54 -29.59
CA HIS A 299 -3.17 -6.53 -30.18
C HIS A 299 -2.80 -7.91 -30.76
N ASP A 300 -2.02 -7.92 -31.86
CA ASP A 300 -1.61 -9.14 -32.56
C ASP A 300 -0.70 -10.05 -31.74
N ASP A 301 0.07 -9.49 -30.80
CA ASP A 301 0.92 -10.30 -29.91
C ASP A 301 0.04 -11.10 -28.92
N PRO A 302 0.11 -12.45 -28.96
CA PRO A 302 -0.80 -13.30 -28.19
C PRO A 302 -0.55 -13.22 -26.67
N VAL A 303 0.66 -12.91 -26.24
CA VAL A 303 1.01 -12.78 -24.82
C VAL A 303 0.41 -11.49 -24.26
N LEU A 304 0.66 -10.36 -24.92
CA LEU A 304 0.13 -9.05 -24.51
C LEU A 304 -1.40 -9.07 -24.51
N SER A 305 -2.01 -9.46 -25.64
CA SER A 305 -3.48 -9.49 -25.77
C SER A 305 -4.12 -10.52 -24.83
N GLY A 306 -3.41 -11.62 -24.55
CA GLY A 306 -3.85 -12.63 -23.58
C GLY A 306 -4.02 -12.07 -22.17
N TYR A 307 -3.01 -11.35 -21.64
CA TYR A 307 -3.13 -10.70 -20.32
C TYR A 307 -4.17 -9.58 -20.33
N ALA A 308 -4.19 -8.76 -21.38
CA ALA A 308 -5.14 -7.66 -21.51
C ALA A 308 -6.60 -8.14 -21.54
N ARG A 309 -6.92 -9.22 -22.27
CA ARG A 309 -8.26 -9.83 -22.29
C ARG A 309 -8.64 -10.40 -20.93
N ARG A 310 -7.73 -11.10 -20.23
CA ARG A 310 -7.99 -11.59 -18.88
C ARG A 310 -8.39 -10.43 -17.95
N LEU A 311 -7.68 -9.31 -18.01
CA LEU A 311 -7.96 -8.15 -17.17
C LEU A 311 -9.27 -7.44 -17.55
N SER A 312 -9.57 -7.28 -18.85
CA SER A 312 -10.75 -6.53 -19.31
C SER A 312 -12.06 -7.32 -19.24
N SER A 313 -12.02 -8.65 -19.49
CA SER A 313 -13.23 -9.50 -19.57
C SER A 313 -13.29 -10.63 -18.57
N ARG A 314 -12.23 -10.89 -17.79
CA ARG A 314 -12.07 -12.06 -16.92
C ARG A 314 -12.09 -13.41 -17.64
N ASP A 315 -11.92 -13.39 -18.94
CA ASP A 315 -11.88 -14.62 -19.73
C ASP A 315 -10.50 -15.32 -19.58
N GLY A 316 -10.50 -16.65 -19.44
CA GLY A 316 -9.29 -17.45 -19.35
C GLY A 316 -8.45 -17.21 -18.07
N PHE A 317 -9.07 -16.83 -16.94
CA PHE A 317 -8.34 -16.69 -15.67
C PHE A 317 -7.76 -18.02 -15.23
N HIS A 318 -6.45 -18.02 -14.93
CA HIS A 318 -5.76 -19.15 -14.30
C HIS A 318 -6.41 -19.53 -12.97
N LYS A 319 -6.25 -20.77 -12.58
CA LYS A 319 -6.81 -21.31 -11.33
C LYS A 319 -5.70 -21.64 -10.36
N ARG A 320 -5.85 -21.19 -9.12
CA ARG A 320 -4.97 -21.56 -8.04
C ARG A 320 -5.03 -23.08 -7.80
N LEU A 321 -3.87 -23.71 -7.64
CA LEU A 321 -3.81 -25.07 -7.09
C LEU A 321 -4.38 -25.08 -5.67
N ARG A 322 -5.10 -26.15 -5.32
CA ARG A 322 -5.73 -26.32 -3.97
C ARG A 322 -4.75 -26.85 -2.93
N ILE A 323 -3.48 -26.90 -3.27
CA ILE A 323 -2.41 -27.40 -2.42
C ILE A 323 -1.63 -26.20 -1.90
N GLU A 324 -1.37 -26.17 -0.61
CA GLU A 324 -0.51 -25.16 0.00
C GLU A 324 0.95 -25.59 -0.16
N LEU A 325 1.74 -24.70 -0.75
CA LEU A 325 3.17 -24.92 -0.99
C LEU A 325 3.97 -23.82 -0.32
N ASN A 326 5.12 -24.14 0.23
CA ASN A 326 6.13 -23.15 0.55
C ASN A 326 7.00 -22.86 -0.69
N HIS A 327 7.89 -21.88 -0.58
CA HIS A 327 8.72 -21.45 -1.71
C HIS A 327 9.62 -22.57 -2.24
N GLN A 328 10.25 -23.35 -1.35
CA GLN A 328 11.13 -24.46 -1.73
C GLN A 328 10.36 -25.55 -2.47
N GLN A 329 9.18 -25.93 -1.98
CA GLN A 329 8.34 -26.92 -2.64
C GLN A 329 7.89 -26.47 -4.04
N VAL A 330 7.64 -25.16 -4.24
CA VAL A 330 7.32 -24.64 -5.58
C VAL A 330 8.50 -24.81 -6.54
N GLU A 331 9.72 -24.53 -6.10
CA GLU A 331 10.90 -24.69 -6.94
C GLU A 331 11.15 -26.18 -7.28
N GLU A 332 10.90 -27.10 -6.35
CA GLU A 332 11.05 -28.54 -6.57
C GLU A 332 10.06 -29.10 -7.62
N VAL A 333 8.83 -28.55 -7.69
CA VAL A 333 7.80 -29.02 -8.63
C VAL A 333 7.71 -28.18 -9.91
N ARG A 334 8.51 -27.12 -10.03
CA ARG A 334 8.41 -26.13 -11.12
C ARG A 334 8.64 -26.76 -12.49
N GLU A 335 9.76 -27.41 -12.69
CA GLU A 335 10.12 -28.04 -13.97
C GLU A 335 9.07 -29.09 -14.39
N PRO A 336 8.67 -30.05 -13.52
CA PRO A 336 7.60 -31.02 -13.87
C PRO A 336 6.26 -30.33 -14.21
N LEU A 337 5.90 -29.23 -13.55
CA LEU A 337 4.69 -28.48 -13.88
C LEU A 337 4.81 -27.79 -15.23
N MET A 338 5.98 -27.21 -15.56
CA MET A 338 6.23 -26.59 -16.87
C MET A 338 6.10 -27.61 -17.99
N GLU A 339 6.69 -28.79 -17.86
CA GLU A 339 6.58 -29.87 -18.84
C GLU A 339 5.14 -30.31 -19.07
N LEU A 340 4.35 -30.46 -17.99
CA LEU A 340 2.95 -30.88 -18.09
C LEU A 340 2.11 -29.79 -18.81
N ILE A 341 2.33 -28.51 -18.51
CA ILE A 341 1.64 -27.36 -19.11
C ILE A 341 1.98 -27.30 -20.63
N GLU A 342 3.24 -27.47 -20.99
CA GLU A 342 3.70 -27.50 -22.38
C GLU A 342 3.09 -28.65 -23.17
N GLN A 343 3.09 -29.88 -22.61
CA GLN A 343 2.47 -31.06 -23.23
C GLN A 343 0.96 -30.88 -23.47
N ALA A 344 0.31 -30.05 -22.66
CA ALA A 344 -1.10 -29.71 -22.84
C ALA A 344 -1.34 -28.58 -23.86
N GLY A 345 -0.28 -28.03 -24.47
CA GLY A 345 -0.35 -27.01 -25.51
C GLY A 345 -0.43 -25.57 -24.98
N PHE A 346 -0.08 -25.34 -23.72
CA PHE A 346 0.03 -24.00 -23.12
C PHE A 346 1.49 -23.55 -23.07
N ASP A 347 1.70 -22.24 -22.90
CA ASP A 347 3.04 -21.68 -22.72
C ASP A 347 3.45 -21.68 -21.25
N PRO A 348 4.40 -22.56 -20.83
CA PRO A 348 4.75 -22.69 -19.42
C PRO A 348 5.36 -21.42 -18.82
N VAL A 349 5.97 -20.53 -19.63
CA VAL A 349 6.52 -19.25 -19.15
C VAL A 349 5.41 -18.28 -18.76
N HIS A 350 4.32 -18.30 -19.50
CA HIS A 350 3.19 -17.36 -19.32
C HIS A 350 2.02 -17.96 -18.55
N ASP A 351 1.86 -19.29 -18.57
CA ASP A 351 0.70 -19.96 -18.00
C ASP A 351 1.01 -20.72 -16.68
N LEU A 352 2.28 -20.82 -16.24
CA LEU A 352 2.63 -21.14 -14.87
C LEU A 352 2.90 -19.87 -14.09
N ILE A 353 2.04 -19.52 -13.15
CA ILE A 353 2.17 -18.31 -12.35
C ILE A 353 2.47 -18.68 -10.91
N HIS A 354 3.59 -18.19 -10.40
CA HIS A 354 3.98 -18.28 -9.00
C HIS A 354 3.85 -16.90 -8.36
N ALA A 355 3.06 -16.79 -7.30
CA ALA A 355 2.91 -15.59 -6.49
C ALA A 355 3.35 -15.90 -5.05
N PRO A 356 4.57 -15.51 -4.66
CA PRO A 356 5.04 -15.70 -3.29
C PRO A 356 4.31 -14.74 -2.34
N LEU A 357 3.88 -15.28 -1.20
CA LEU A 357 3.28 -14.53 -0.11
C LEU A 357 4.30 -14.49 1.03
N ARG A 358 4.88 -13.33 1.25
CA ARG A 358 5.72 -13.09 2.42
C ARG A 358 5.12 -11.95 3.23
N LYS A 359 4.86 -12.20 4.47
CA LYS A 359 4.56 -11.20 5.47
C LYS A 359 5.27 -11.61 6.75
N GLU A 360 6.16 -10.79 7.16
CA GLU A 360 6.62 -10.81 8.54
C GLU A 360 5.42 -10.46 9.41
N GLY A 361 5.19 -11.25 10.45
CA GLY A 361 4.18 -10.96 11.45
C GLY A 361 4.49 -9.64 12.17
N TYR A 362 4.02 -9.49 13.39
CA TYR A 362 4.49 -8.42 14.25
C TYR A 362 5.99 -8.63 14.52
N LEU A 363 6.80 -7.61 14.26
CA LEU A 363 8.24 -7.63 14.55
C LEU A 363 8.49 -6.88 15.85
N PRO A 364 8.98 -7.55 16.91
CA PRO A 364 9.48 -6.86 18.11
C PRO A 364 10.79 -6.13 17.80
N TYR A 365 11.28 -5.35 18.72
CA TYR A 365 12.52 -4.57 18.72
C TYR A 365 12.40 -3.18 18.11
N GLN A 366 13.27 -2.75 17.19
CA GLN A 366 13.39 -1.35 16.77
C GLN A 366 12.08 -0.69 16.32
N GLU A 367 11.14 -1.49 15.81
CA GLU A 367 9.81 -1.07 15.39
C GLU A 367 8.70 -1.71 16.24
N GLY A 368 9.02 -2.22 17.44
CA GLY A 368 8.07 -2.86 18.34
C GLY A 368 7.05 -1.89 18.95
N ILE A 369 5.95 -2.43 19.47
CA ILE A 369 4.99 -1.70 20.31
C ILE A 369 5.44 -1.81 21.75
N HIS A 370 5.95 -0.71 22.30
CA HIS A 370 6.46 -0.66 23.66
C HIS A 370 5.37 -0.24 24.64
N LEU A 371 5.37 -0.89 25.80
CA LEU A 371 4.52 -0.54 26.93
C LEU A 371 5.21 0.51 27.81
N GLU A 372 4.44 1.23 28.62
CA GLU A 372 4.95 2.23 29.58
C GLU A 372 5.98 1.67 30.57
N ASP A 373 5.96 0.37 30.82
CA ASP A 373 6.91 -0.31 31.73
C ASP A 373 8.18 -0.81 31.01
N GLY A 374 8.33 -0.48 29.72
CA GLY A 374 9.49 -0.78 28.89
C GLY A 374 9.47 -2.16 28.21
N ARG A 375 8.47 -3.00 28.45
CA ARG A 375 8.31 -4.28 27.77
C ARG A 375 7.78 -4.09 26.35
N ASP A 376 8.14 -5.01 25.46
CA ASP A 376 7.44 -5.16 24.17
C ASP A 376 6.09 -5.84 24.40
N ILE A 377 5.10 -5.54 23.52
CA ILE A 377 3.76 -6.14 23.60
C ILE A 377 3.79 -7.68 23.52
N MET A 378 4.75 -8.28 22.80
CA MET A 378 4.93 -9.73 22.74
C MET A 378 5.23 -10.34 24.10
N GLU A 379 6.02 -9.66 24.93
CA GLU A 379 6.36 -10.14 26.28
C GLU A 379 5.14 -10.10 27.21
N ALA A 380 4.18 -9.24 26.91
CA ALA A 380 2.99 -9.02 27.74
C ALA A 380 1.75 -9.78 27.25
N SER A 381 1.75 -10.28 26.01
CA SER A 381 0.61 -10.94 25.39
C SER A 381 1.00 -12.26 24.70
N PRO A 382 0.66 -13.43 25.30
CA PRO A 382 0.85 -14.72 24.65
C PRO A 382 0.09 -14.85 23.33
N LEU A 383 -1.01 -14.11 23.13
CA LEU A 383 -1.75 -14.06 21.87
C LEU A 383 -0.88 -13.46 20.77
N ILE A 384 -0.25 -12.31 21.04
CA ILE A 384 0.61 -11.64 20.06
C ILE A 384 1.83 -12.48 19.73
N GLU A 385 2.46 -13.10 20.74
CA GLU A 385 3.55 -14.05 20.53
C GLU A 385 3.14 -15.15 19.53
N SER A 386 1.94 -15.70 19.66
CA SER A 386 1.45 -16.79 18.80
C SER A 386 1.17 -16.39 17.36
N ILE A 387 0.77 -15.14 17.10
CA ILE A 387 0.48 -14.64 15.74
C ILE A 387 1.64 -13.90 15.07
N SER A 388 2.76 -13.72 15.77
CA SER A 388 3.96 -13.03 15.29
C SER A 388 4.87 -13.93 14.43
N VAL A 389 4.42 -15.11 14.09
CA VAL A 389 5.16 -16.06 13.25
C VAL A 389 5.18 -15.56 11.80
N GLU A 390 6.35 -15.65 11.17
CA GLU A 390 6.49 -15.34 9.75
C GLU A 390 5.54 -16.20 8.91
N PHE A 391 4.73 -15.54 8.10
CA PHE A 391 3.86 -16.20 7.15
C PHE A 391 4.56 -16.27 5.80
N SER A 392 5.01 -17.47 5.43
CA SER A 392 5.61 -17.75 4.12
C SER A 392 4.84 -18.84 3.41
N ARG A 393 4.05 -18.46 2.42
CA ARG A 393 3.29 -19.38 1.55
C ARG A 393 3.46 -18.95 0.09
N SER A 394 3.14 -19.85 -0.80
CA SER A 394 3.16 -19.59 -2.24
C SER A 394 1.82 -19.96 -2.86
N MET A 395 1.36 -19.10 -3.77
CA MET A 395 0.22 -19.44 -4.62
C MET A 395 0.74 -19.79 -6.00
N VAL A 396 0.36 -20.95 -6.51
CA VAL A 396 0.63 -21.39 -7.88
C VAL A 396 -0.68 -21.39 -8.65
N PHE A 397 -0.68 -20.79 -9.84
CA PHE A 397 -1.84 -20.72 -10.72
C PHE A 397 -1.46 -21.33 -12.07
N VAL A 398 -2.40 -22.08 -12.63
CA VAL A 398 -2.27 -22.81 -13.90
C VAL A 398 -3.57 -22.66 -14.71
N PRO A 399 -3.57 -22.95 -16.04
CA PRO A 399 -4.82 -23.03 -16.81
C PRO A 399 -5.81 -24.00 -16.18
N LEU A 400 -7.11 -23.69 -16.33
CA LEU A 400 -8.17 -24.49 -15.74
C LEU A 400 -8.12 -25.94 -16.23
N GLU A 401 -7.80 -26.14 -17.50
CA GLU A 401 -7.80 -27.39 -18.25
C GLU A 401 -6.83 -28.42 -17.68
N VAL A 402 -5.69 -27.97 -17.16
CA VAL A 402 -4.62 -28.83 -16.64
C VAL A 402 -4.55 -28.87 -15.12
N ARG A 403 -5.43 -28.15 -14.43
CA ARG A 403 -5.34 -27.94 -12.99
C ARG A 403 -5.35 -29.26 -12.20
N GLU A 404 -6.23 -30.19 -12.53
CA GLU A 404 -6.35 -31.47 -11.80
C GLU A 404 -5.09 -32.31 -11.98
N GLN A 405 -4.55 -32.36 -13.20
CA GLN A 405 -3.30 -33.07 -13.50
C GLN A 405 -2.11 -32.44 -12.76
N CYS A 406 -2.05 -31.11 -12.68
CA CYS A 406 -1.04 -30.40 -11.90
C CYS A 406 -1.16 -30.71 -10.40
N GLU A 407 -2.38 -30.76 -9.85
CA GLU A 407 -2.62 -31.12 -8.45
C GLU A 407 -2.22 -32.58 -8.15
N GLU A 408 -2.50 -33.52 -9.06
CA GLU A 408 -2.05 -34.92 -8.94
C GLU A 408 -0.54 -35.05 -8.96
N LEU A 409 0.13 -34.35 -9.89
CA LEU A 409 1.58 -34.33 -10.00
C LEU A 409 2.22 -33.79 -8.72
N VAL A 410 1.78 -32.63 -8.24
CA VAL A 410 2.30 -32.01 -6.99
C VAL A 410 2.10 -32.95 -5.80
N ASN A 411 0.93 -33.59 -5.66
CA ASN A 411 0.67 -34.54 -4.59
C ASN A 411 1.60 -35.76 -4.64
N SER A 412 2.09 -36.15 -5.82
CA SER A 412 3.05 -37.26 -5.95
C SER A 412 4.45 -36.89 -5.47
N PHE A 413 4.83 -35.63 -5.56
CA PHE A 413 6.10 -35.09 -5.06
C PHE A 413 6.13 -34.88 -3.54
N LEU A 414 4.96 -34.57 -2.94
CA LEU A 414 4.85 -34.28 -1.50
C LEU A 414 4.71 -35.56 -0.63
N LYS A 415 4.59 -36.74 -1.24
CA LYS A 415 4.54 -38.04 -0.56
C LYS A 415 5.94 -38.61 -0.35
#